data_921f8c66fe9f93435670386be7316a53
#
_entry.id   921f8c66fe9f93435670386be7316a53
#
_cell.length_a   1.000
_cell.length_b   1.000
_cell.length_c   1.000
_cell.angle_alpha   90.00
_cell.angle_beta   90.00
_cell.angle_gamma   90.00
#
_symmetry.space_group_name_H-M   'P 1'
#
loop_
_entity.id
_entity.type
_entity.pdbx_description
1 polymer ?
#
loop_
_entity_poly.entity_id
_entity_poly.type
_entity_poly.pdbx_seq_one_letter_code
_entity_poly.pdbx_strand_id
1 'polypeptide(L)'
;MIVAFNAEKHISSVLARIPYEQLEGSYEIAVFDDASEDKTTQIAIEAAKQVPLPIKVLTNPKNLGYGGNQKIGYQLAIQEGFDAVVMLHGDGQYAPELLPHILAPIKEKKTRIVLGSRMLDKSSALAGGMPFYKWIGNQALTFIENKIIGTKLSEFHTGYRAYHTDALRRIPFQFNANGFHFDTEILIQFVLAGEKISEVSIPTHYGDEICHVNGWRYFFDCLMTCWQSFLTGIGLFYRRKFDIRGTQSNYDSKIGMYKSSHEQALGLVSSGTRVLDVGGGNGWVADALASRKDCTVSILDRNFRQNPPLQHNLINHDLASPSLPELPNADCVLLLDVIEHISRPAQNYLLDQLRERYAESDTHIIITVPNTAFFPVRFIFFFLGRLNYGRRGILDETHAFLFTRSSLLELMKECGMDVLNFKAIPPPYELALGKSSLMTFITRVHSALASMWPSFFAYQHMVEVKPQPTLQMLLRKSLSSSLK
;
A
#
# COMPACT_ATOMS: atom_id res chain seq x y z
N MET A 1 4.86 -14.30 25.62
CA MET A 1 6.06 -14.95 25.04
C MET A 1 7.31 -14.21 25.49
N ILE A 2 8.39 -14.93 25.77
CA ILE A 2 9.69 -14.35 26.17
C ILE A 2 10.72 -14.72 25.10
N VAL A 3 11.30 -13.72 24.44
CA VAL A 3 12.39 -13.94 23.48
C VAL A 3 13.73 -13.84 24.20
N ALA A 4 14.59 -14.82 24.01
CA ALA A 4 15.87 -14.92 24.70
C ALA A 4 17.02 -15.28 23.74
N PHE A 5 18.19 -14.69 23.95
CA PHE A 5 19.45 -15.06 23.33
C PHE A 5 20.61 -14.64 24.25
N ASN A 6 21.39 -15.60 24.71
CA ASN A 6 22.49 -15.42 25.68
C ASN A 6 22.02 -14.63 26.93
N ALA A 7 20.91 -15.08 27.52
CA ALA A 7 20.21 -14.41 28.63
C ALA A 7 20.37 -15.16 29.97
N GLU A 8 21.38 -16.02 30.14
CA GLU A 8 21.56 -16.87 31.32
C GLU A 8 21.55 -16.11 32.66
N LYS A 9 21.99 -14.84 32.66
CA LYS A 9 22.05 -14.00 33.87
C LYS A 9 20.66 -13.46 34.28
N HIS A 10 19.74 -13.33 33.37
CA HIS A 10 18.51 -12.56 33.57
C HIS A 10 17.22 -13.38 33.47
N ILE A 11 17.18 -14.45 32.66
CA ILE A 11 15.97 -15.20 32.35
C ILE A 11 15.22 -15.72 33.58
N SER A 12 15.94 -16.20 34.61
CA SER A 12 15.32 -16.66 35.86
C SER A 12 14.63 -15.53 36.61
N SER A 13 15.31 -14.35 36.69
CA SER A 13 14.74 -13.16 37.32
C SER A 13 13.52 -12.62 36.55
N VAL A 14 13.55 -12.66 35.21
CA VAL A 14 12.42 -12.24 34.37
C VAL A 14 11.21 -13.11 34.67
N LEU A 15 11.36 -14.43 34.71
CA LEU A 15 10.29 -15.36 35.04
C LEU A 15 9.75 -15.14 36.45
N ALA A 16 10.61 -14.97 37.45
CA ALA A 16 10.20 -14.77 38.84
C ALA A 16 9.45 -13.44 39.09
N ARG A 17 9.67 -12.42 38.27
CA ARG A 17 9.06 -11.09 38.40
C ARG A 17 7.72 -10.96 37.67
N ILE A 18 7.23 -11.97 36.96
CA ILE A 18 5.91 -11.94 36.34
C ILE A 18 4.85 -11.92 37.45
N PRO A 19 3.89 -10.98 37.43
CA PRO A 19 2.89 -10.84 38.47
C PRO A 19 1.74 -11.85 38.28
N TYR A 20 2.01 -13.13 38.47
CA TYR A 20 1.09 -14.25 38.22
C TYR A 20 -0.30 -14.06 38.86
N GLU A 21 -0.34 -13.54 40.09
CA GLU A 21 -1.58 -13.34 40.84
C GLU A 21 -2.48 -12.23 40.27
N GLN A 22 -1.89 -11.34 39.48
CA GLN A 22 -2.61 -10.22 38.84
C GLN A 22 -3.09 -10.56 37.42
N LEU A 23 -2.75 -11.74 36.93
CA LEU A 23 -3.15 -12.18 35.60
C LEU A 23 -4.51 -12.87 35.69
N GLU A 24 -5.55 -12.19 35.16
CA GLU A 24 -6.91 -12.72 35.11
C GLU A 24 -7.18 -13.40 33.77
N GLY A 25 -7.63 -14.66 33.79
CA GLY A 25 -7.95 -15.44 32.60
C GLY A 25 -7.03 -16.65 32.42
N SER A 26 -7.01 -17.22 31.23
CA SER A 26 -6.12 -18.34 30.87
C SER A 26 -4.83 -17.84 30.27
N TYR A 27 -3.71 -18.18 30.85
CA TYR A 27 -2.38 -17.77 30.42
C TYR A 27 -1.45 -18.95 30.25
N GLU A 28 -0.58 -18.86 29.28
CA GLU A 28 0.55 -19.74 29.08
C GLU A 28 1.81 -18.88 28.83
N ILE A 29 2.94 -19.36 29.33
CA ILE A 29 4.23 -18.74 29.09
C ILE A 29 5.00 -19.59 28.07
N ALA A 30 5.58 -18.94 27.07
CA ALA A 30 6.50 -19.60 26.15
C ALA A 30 7.81 -18.81 26.09
N VAL A 31 8.90 -19.45 26.43
CA VAL A 31 10.27 -18.93 26.28
C VAL A 31 10.80 -19.45 24.95
N PHE A 32 11.26 -18.55 24.11
CA PHE A 32 11.87 -18.84 22.81
C PHE A 32 13.35 -18.49 22.86
N ASP A 33 14.18 -19.50 23.06
CA ASP A 33 15.64 -19.37 23.03
C ASP A 33 16.14 -19.45 21.58
N ASP A 34 16.82 -18.41 21.11
CA ASP A 34 17.29 -18.30 19.74
C ASP A 34 18.65 -18.97 19.52
N ALA A 35 18.78 -20.23 19.95
CA ALA A 35 20.00 -21.03 19.90
C ALA A 35 21.14 -20.36 20.66
N SER A 36 20.93 -20.06 21.95
CA SER A 36 21.98 -19.51 22.83
C SER A 36 23.17 -20.45 22.98
N GLU A 37 24.34 -19.86 23.08
CA GLU A 37 25.59 -20.58 23.31
C GLU A 37 25.92 -20.77 24.83
N ASP A 38 25.19 -20.02 25.68
CA ASP A 38 25.30 -20.07 27.14
C ASP A 38 24.24 -21.03 27.76
N LYS A 39 24.03 -20.95 29.05
CA LYS A 39 23.10 -21.81 29.78
C LYS A 39 21.67 -21.28 29.80
N THR A 40 21.29 -20.38 28.89
CA THR A 40 19.94 -19.76 28.84
C THR A 40 18.82 -20.81 28.89
N THR A 41 18.85 -21.80 27.97
CA THR A 41 17.82 -22.85 27.92
C THR A 41 17.74 -23.66 29.22
N GLN A 42 18.87 -24.09 29.77
CA GLN A 42 18.90 -24.90 31.00
C GLN A 42 18.32 -24.12 32.19
N ILE A 43 18.73 -22.85 32.35
CA ILE A 43 18.27 -21.99 33.43
C ILE A 43 16.76 -21.69 33.26
N ALA A 44 16.28 -21.47 32.03
CA ALA A 44 14.86 -21.29 31.76
C ALA A 44 14.04 -22.53 32.14
N ILE A 45 14.51 -23.74 31.81
CA ILE A 45 13.85 -25.02 32.18
C ILE A 45 13.82 -25.19 33.70
N GLU A 46 14.89 -24.85 34.40
CA GLU A 46 14.93 -24.96 35.87
C GLU A 46 14.00 -23.95 36.52
N ALA A 47 14.02 -22.69 36.09
CA ALA A 47 13.12 -21.65 36.56
C ALA A 47 11.65 -21.97 36.26
N ALA A 48 11.37 -22.64 35.16
CA ALA A 48 10.02 -23.07 34.77
C ALA A 48 9.36 -23.95 35.81
N LYS A 49 10.11 -24.75 36.58
CA LYS A 49 9.56 -25.62 37.65
C LYS A 49 8.90 -24.83 38.79
N GLN A 50 9.25 -23.54 38.93
CA GLN A 50 8.72 -22.66 39.99
C GLN A 50 7.57 -21.78 39.50
N VAL A 51 7.29 -21.79 38.20
CA VAL A 51 6.24 -20.98 37.60
C VAL A 51 4.86 -21.63 37.84
N PRO A 52 3.87 -20.88 38.34
CA PRO A 52 2.55 -21.42 38.66
C PRO A 52 1.61 -21.60 37.44
N LEU A 53 2.09 -21.27 36.22
CA LEU A 53 1.35 -21.35 34.96
C LEU A 53 1.99 -22.37 34.01
N PRO A 54 1.22 -22.90 33.03
CA PRO A 54 1.80 -23.69 31.95
C PRO A 54 2.92 -22.90 31.26
N ILE A 55 4.11 -23.49 31.15
CA ILE A 55 5.27 -22.91 30.50
C ILE A 55 5.87 -23.89 29.51
N LYS A 56 6.17 -23.39 28.32
CA LYS A 56 6.95 -24.06 27.29
C LYS A 56 8.31 -23.39 27.15
N VAL A 57 9.39 -24.14 27.13
CA VAL A 57 10.73 -23.65 26.80
C VAL A 57 11.12 -24.28 25.46
N LEU A 58 11.30 -23.46 24.45
CA LEU A 58 11.54 -23.85 23.08
C LEU A 58 12.90 -23.27 22.64
N THR A 59 13.76 -24.12 22.08
CA THR A 59 15.06 -23.70 21.52
C THR A 59 15.02 -23.82 20.02
N ASN A 60 15.35 -22.73 19.31
CA ASN A 60 15.46 -22.75 17.86
C ASN A 60 16.63 -23.65 17.42
N PRO A 61 16.53 -24.38 16.30
CA PRO A 61 17.61 -25.25 15.82
C PRO A 61 18.87 -24.49 15.37
N LYS A 62 18.73 -23.19 15.13
CA LYS A 62 19.80 -22.23 14.84
C LYS A 62 19.35 -20.84 15.21
N ASN A 63 20.28 -19.90 15.37
CA ASN A 63 19.96 -18.49 15.56
C ASN A 63 19.19 -17.96 14.33
N LEU A 64 17.96 -17.53 14.54
CA LEU A 64 17.06 -16.97 13.52
C LEU A 64 17.13 -15.43 13.48
N GLY A 65 17.77 -14.81 14.48
CA GLY A 65 17.78 -13.38 14.70
C GLY A 65 16.54 -12.87 15.41
N TYR A 66 16.61 -11.66 15.89
CA TYR A 66 15.58 -11.02 16.73
C TYR A 66 14.17 -11.10 16.15
N GLY A 67 13.99 -10.66 14.89
CA GLY A 67 12.69 -10.75 14.21
C GLY A 67 12.30 -12.18 13.85
N GLY A 68 13.28 -13.05 13.58
CA GLY A 68 13.04 -14.47 13.30
C GLY A 68 12.45 -15.19 14.51
N ASN A 69 13.02 -14.96 15.68
CA ASN A 69 12.55 -15.53 16.94
C ASN A 69 11.14 -15.04 17.31
N GLN A 70 10.84 -13.74 17.11
CA GLN A 70 9.50 -13.20 17.31
C GLN A 70 8.47 -13.87 16.40
N LYS A 71 8.80 -14.10 15.13
CA LYS A 71 7.88 -14.74 14.17
C LYS A 71 7.43 -16.12 14.63
N ILE A 72 8.33 -16.92 15.19
CA ILE A 72 8.00 -18.24 15.73
C ILE A 72 7.00 -18.11 16.89
N GLY A 73 7.23 -17.17 17.81
CA GLY A 73 6.35 -16.92 18.93
C GLY A 73 4.96 -16.45 18.52
N TYR A 74 4.86 -15.53 17.57
CA TYR A 74 3.56 -15.09 17.05
C TYR A 74 2.83 -16.21 16.31
N GLN A 75 3.56 -17.02 15.55
CA GLN A 75 2.97 -18.17 14.85
C GLN A 75 2.43 -19.20 15.84
N LEU A 76 3.15 -19.49 16.92
CA LEU A 76 2.65 -20.39 17.98
C LEU A 76 1.37 -19.85 18.61
N ALA A 77 1.35 -18.57 18.99
CA ALA A 77 0.17 -17.94 19.59
C ALA A 77 -1.08 -18.04 18.69
N ILE A 78 -0.90 -17.90 17.37
CA ILE A 78 -1.97 -18.05 16.39
C ILE A 78 -2.44 -19.51 16.28
N GLN A 79 -1.52 -20.47 16.27
CA GLN A 79 -1.81 -21.90 16.11
C GLN A 79 -2.51 -22.49 17.34
N GLU A 80 -2.08 -22.10 18.53
CA GLU A 80 -2.67 -22.54 19.81
C GLU A 80 -4.00 -21.82 20.11
N GLY A 81 -4.39 -20.82 19.29
CA GLY A 81 -5.69 -20.15 19.43
C GLY A 81 -5.76 -19.12 20.54
N PHE A 82 -4.64 -18.57 20.99
CA PHE A 82 -4.64 -17.47 21.96
C PHE A 82 -5.28 -16.21 21.39
N ASP A 83 -6.01 -15.46 22.23
CA ASP A 83 -6.61 -14.18 21.84
C ASP A 83 -5.56 -13.11 21.67
N ALA A 84 -4.52 -13.10 22.51
CA ALA A 84 -3.46 -12.11 22.48
C ALA A 84 -2.10 -12.71 22.83
N VAL A 85 -1.03 -12.09 22.33
CA VAL A 85 0.34 -12.41 22.69
C VAL A 85 1.06 -11.15 23.18
N VAL A 86 1.74 -11.27 24.32
CA VAL A 86 2.63 -10.21 24.83
C VAL A 86 4.07 -10.64 24.65
N MET A 87 4.88 -9.79 24.04
CA MET A 87 6.31 -10.01 23.91
C MET A 87 7.07 -9.33 25.04
N LEU A 88 7.91 -10.11 25.73
CA LEU A 88 8.83 -9.67 26.76
C LEU A 88 10.25 -10.16 26.42
N HIS A 89 11.28 -9.42 26.80
CA HIS A 89 12.65 -9.84 26.57
C HIS A 89 13.22 -10.61 27.75
N GLY A 90 14.00 -11.62 27.47
CA GLY A 90 14.68 -12.45 28.48
C GLY A 90 15.89 -11.80 29.13
N ASP A 91 16.36 -10.64 28.62
CA ASP A 91 17.48 -9.85 29.13
C ASP A 91 17.15 -8.98 30.35
N GLY A 92 15.86 -8.92 30.73
CA GLY A 92 15.41 -8.15 31.90
C GLY A 92 15.25 -6.65 31.67
N GLN A 93 15.49 -6.15 30.44
CA GLN A 93 15.40 -4.73 30.12
C GLN A 93 14.01 -4.14 30.35
N TYR A 94 12.96 -4.95 30.19
CA TYR A 94 11.58 -4.53 30.40
C TYR A 94 11.02 -5.12 31.69
N ALA A 95 10.20 -4.33 32.38
CA ALA A 95 9.60 -4.71 33.67
C ALA A 95 8.45 -5.72 33.48
N PRO A 96 8.60 -7.01 33.85
CA PRO A 96 7.52 -8.00 33.74
C PRO A 96 6.29 -7.63 34.54
N GLU A 97 6.44 -6.86 35.61
CA GLU A 97 5.38 -6.38 36.51
C GLU A 97 4.31 -5.56 35.77
N LEU A 98 4.64 -4.99 34.61
CA LEU A 98 3.72 -4.18 33.82
C LEU A 98 2.86 -4.98 32.83
N LEU A 99 2.97 -6.32 32.81
CA LEU A 99 2.14 -7.17 31.96
C LEU A 99 0.66 -6.85 32.02
N PRO A 100 0.02 -6.67 33.21
CA PRO A 100 -1.39 -6.32 33.29
C PRO A 100 -1.70 -4.98 32.60
N HIS A 101 -0.80 -3.99 32.71
CA HIS A 101 -0.98 -2.66 32.14
C HIS A 101 -0.86 -2.69 30.60
N ILE A 102 0.07 -3.48 30.07
CA ILE A 102 0.23 -3.66 28.62
C ILE A 102 -0.96 -4.41 28.01
N LEU A 103 -1.57 -5.36 28.76
CA LEU A 103 -2.73 -6.11 28.31
C LEU A 103 -4.05 -5.37 28.44
N ALA A 104 -4.16 -4.42 29.38
CA ALA A 104 -5.42 -3.73 29.69
C ALA A 104 -6.14 -3.15 28.46
N PRO A 105 -5.49 -2.41 27.55
CA PRO A 105 -6.17 -1.85 26.38
C PRO A 105 -6.74 -2.90 25.43
N ILE A 106 -6.12 -4.10 25.33
CA ILE A 106 -6.63 -5.22 24.54
C ILE A 106 -7.83 -5.86 25.23
N LYS A 107 -7.75 -6.15 26.55
CA LYS A 107 -8.85 -6.68 27.37
C LYS A 107 -10.07 -5.78 27.31
N GLU A 108 -9.87 -4.47 27.38
CA GLU A 108 -10.92 -3.45 27.29
C GLU A 108 -11.43 -3.23 25.84
N LYS A 109 -10.92 -3.95 24.87
CA LYS A 109 -11.27 -3.84 23.44
C LYS A 109 -11.08 -2.44 22.85
N LYS A 110 -10.19 -1.64 23.43
CA LYS A 110 -9.85 -0.27 22.94
C LYS A 110 -8.97 -0.32 21.70
N THR A 111 -8.10 -1.32 21.64
CA THR A 111 -7.15 -1.53 20.55
C THR A 111 -6.76 -3.00 20.45
N ARG A 112 -6.19 -3.38 19.30
CA ARG A 112 -5.60 -4.72 19.10
C ARG A 112 -4.08 -4.71 19.20
N ILE A 113 -3.45 -3.54 19.29
CA ILE A 113 -2.00 -3.36 19.28
C ILE A 113 -1.61 -2.39 20.37
N VAL A 114 -0.73 -2.82 21.26
CA VAL A 114 -0.22 -2.01 22.35
C VAL A 114 1.29 -2.02 22.34
N LEU A 115 1.90 -0.85 22.48
CA LEU A 115 3.34 -0.65 22.67
C LEU A 115 3.60 -0.11 24.06
N GLY A 116 4.56 -0.69 24.76
CA GLY A 116 5.11 -0.10 25.97
C GLY A 116 6.13 0.96 25.57
N SER A 117 5.79 2.25 25.66
CA SER A 117 6.68 3.33 25.26
C SER A 117 7.45 3.92 26.44
N ARG A 118 8.75 4.02 26.29
CA ARG A 118 9.66 4.74 27.20
C ARG A 118 9.68 6.24 26.93
N MET A 119 9.16 6.65 25.77
CA MET A 119 9.21 8.04 25.27
C MET A 119 7.91 8.81 25.47
N LEU A 120 6.85 8.20 26.00
CA LEU A 120 5.65 8.91 26.45
C LEU A 120 5.99 9.90 27.58
N ASP A 121 6.85 9.48 28.50
CA ASP A 121 7.51 10.38 29.46
C ASP A 121 8.99 10.49 29.12
N LYS A 122 9.35 11.52 28.37
CA LYS A 122 10.72 11.73 27.88
C LYS A 122 11.74 12.00 29.00
N SER A 123 11.27 12.53 30.13
CA SER A 123 12.13 12.81 31.29
C SER A 123 12.51 11.52 32.02
N SER A 124 11.57 10.58 32.13
CA SER A 124 11.81 9.30 32.78
C SER A 124 12.79 8.42 31.99
N ALA A 125 12.84 8.55 30.68
CA ALA A 125 13.77 7.81 29.83
C ALA A 125 15.24 8.15 30.14
N LEU A 126 15.57 9.44 30.30
CA LEU A 126 16.90 9.90 30.69
C LEU A 126 17.23 9.55 32.15
N ALA A 127 16.26 9.73 33.07
CA ALA A 127 16.42 9.39 34.47
C ALA A 127 16.67 7.88 34.68
N GLY A 128 16.11 7.01 33.78
CA GLY A 128 16.30 5.58 33.76
C GLY A 128 17.63 5.10 33.12
N GLY A 129 18.56 6.02 32.84
CA GLY A 129 19.91 5.70 32.38
C GLY A 129 20.05 5.57 30.86
N MET A 130 19.05 5.99 30.05
CA MET A 130 19.18 5.98 28.59
C MET A 130 20.30 6.92 28.15
N PRO A 131 21.31 6.46 27.39
CA PRO A 131 22.35 7.34 26.86
C PRO A 131 21.78 8.45 25.99
N PHE A 132 22.25 9.68 26.18
CA PHE A 132 21.71 10.87 25.51
C PHE A 132 21.70 10.76 23.98
N TYR A 133 22.74 10.17 23.38
CA TYR A 133 22.77 9.95 21.92
C TYR A 133 21.71 8.95 21.44
N LYS A 134 21.37 7.92 22.25
CA LYS A 134 20.27 6.99 21.94
C LYS A 134 18.92 7.69 22.06
N TRP A 135 18.76 8.54 23.05
CA TRP A 135 17.55 9.33 23.25
C TRP A 135 17.28 10.28 22.07
N ILE A 136 18.31 11.03 21.60
CA ILE A 136 18.19 11.87 20.40
C ILE A 136 17.92 11.01 19.15
N GLY A 137 18.69 9.95 18.96
CA GLY A 137 18.57 9.06 17.80
C GLY A 137 17.18 8.43 17.70
N ASN A 138 16.62 7.96 18.82
CA ASN A 138 15.27 7.41 18.89
C ASN A 138 14.23 8.46 18.48
N GLN A 139 14.29 9.67 19.03
CA GLN A 139 13.33 10.73 18.68
C GLN A 139 13.43 11.17 17.22
N ALA A 140 14.65 11.32 16.70
CA ALA A 140 14.87 11.72 15.31
C ALA A 140 14.32 10.66 14.35
N LEU A 141 14.62 9.38 14.60
CA LEU A 141 14.15 8.28 13.77
C LEU A 141 12.63 8.14 13.87
N THR A 142 12.06 8.14 15.08
CA THR A 142 10.59 8.11 15.30
C THR A 142 9.88 9.28 14.60
N PHE A 143 10.46 10.48 14.61
CA PHE A 143 9.89 11.63 13.91
C PHE A 143 9.83 11.39 12.39
N ILE A 144 10.90 10.85 11.79
CA ILE A 144 10.95 10.56 10.36
C ILE A 144 9.96 9.44 10.00
N GLU A 145 9.93 8.37 10.79
CA GLU A 145 9.00 7.24 10.62
C GLU A 145 7.53 7.72 10.68
N ASN A 146 7.17 8.50 11.69
CA ASN A 146 5.85 9.10 11.81
C ASN A 146 5.46 9.92 10.58
N LYS A 147 6.38 10.69 10.02
CA LYS A 147 6.14 11.51 8.83
C LYS A 147 5.92 10.67 7.57
N ILE A 148 6.68 9.60 7.41
CA ILE A 148 6.58 8.72 6.22
C ILE A 148 5.36 7.82 6.31
N ILE A 149 5.08 7.26 7.50
CA ILE A 149 4.02 6.26 7.72
C ILE A 149 2.66 6.92 8.00
N GLY A 150 2.66 8.21 8.40
CA GLY A 150 1.43 8.96 8.72
C GLY A 150 0.88 8.67 10.12
N THR A 151 1.76 8.39 11.09
CA THR A 151 1.39 8.09 12.50
C THR A 151 1.81 9.22 13.45
N LYS A 152 1.51 9.03 14.74
CA LYS A 152 1.89 9.95 15.83
C LYS A 152 2.38 9.17 17.04
N LEU A 153 3.13 8.09 16.83
CA LEU A 153 3.68 7.29 17.92
C LEU A 153 4.81 8.06 18.63
N SER A 154 4.93 7.83 19.93
CA SER A 154 6.02 8.40 20.71
C SER A 154 7.32 7.61 20.57
N GLU A 155 7.21 6.31 20.27
CA GLU A 155 8.36 5.40 20.06
C GLU A 155 8.01 4.24 19.13
N PHE A 156 8.88 3.96 18.14
CA PHE A 156 8.80 2.76 17.30
C PHE A 156 9.66 1.59 17.81
N HIS A 157 10.69 1.89 18.61
CA HIS A 157 11.83 1.02 18.89
C HIS A 157 11.77 0.37 20.27
N THR A 158 10.56 0.14 20.77
CA THR A 158 10.33 -0.61 22.00
C THR A 158 10.14 -2.08 21.71
N GLY A 159 10.68 -2.96 22.56
CA GLY A 159 10.44 -4.41 22.46
C GLY A 159 9.31 -4.92 23.34
N TYR A 160 8.69 -4.08 24.19
CA TYR A 160 7.56 -4.48 25.01
C TYR A 160 6.26 -4.24 24.27
N ARG A 161 5.63 -5.29 23.76
CA ARG A 161 4.52 -5.20 22.82
C ARG A 161 3.45 -6.23 23.12
N ALA A 162 2.20 -5.88 22.89
CA ALA A 162 1.09 -6.83 22.94
C ALA A 162 0.25 -6.73 21.65
N TYR A 163 -0.10 -7.86 21.08
CA TYR A 163 -0.86 -7.98 19.86
C TYR A 163 -2.04 -8.95 20.05
N HIS A 164 -3.23 -8.55 19.63
CA HIS A 164 -4.33 -9.47 19.42
C HIS A 164 -4.01 -10.34 18.20
N THR A 165 -4.21 -11.65 18.30
CA THR A 165 -3.86 -12.60 17.24
C THR A 165 -4.62 -12.38 15.95
N ASP A 166 -5.86 -11.86 16.02
CA ASP A 166 -6.60 -11.50 14.82
C ASP A 166 -5.93 -10.34 14.02
N ALA A 167 -5.25 -9.42 14.70
CA ALA A 167 -4.48 -8.40 14.00
C ALA A 167 -3.26 -9.02 13.30
N LEU A 168 -2.57 -9.94 13.97
CA LEU A 168 -1.46 -10.69 13.39
C LEU A 168 -1.88 -11.52 12.16
N ARG A 169 -3.06 -12.16 12.19
CA ARG A 169 -3.58 -12.94 11.04
C ARG A 169 -3.86 -12.08 9.80
N ARG A 170 -4.05 -10.78 9.96
CA ARG A 170 -4.35 -9.85 8.86
C ARG A 170 -3.12 -9.36 8.12
N ILE A 171 -1.94 -9.55 8.68
CA ILE A 171 -0.69 -9.03 8.13
C ILE A 171 0.28 -10.17 7.76
N PRO A 172 1.07 -10.03 6.71
CA PRO A 172 2.02 -11.05 6.28
C PRO A 172 3.37 -10.91 7.01
N PHE A 173 3.37 -10.91 8.35
CA PHE A 173 4.58 -10.72 9.18
C PHE A 173 5.67 -11.77 8.93
N GLN A 174 5.29 -12.95 8.41
CA GLN A 174 6.25 -13.99 8.03
C GLN A 174 7.25 -13.56 6.97
N PHE A 175 6.93 -12.55 6.15
CA PHE A 175 7.82 -12.00 5.13
C PHE A 175 8.72 -10.85 5.64
N ASN A 176 8.59 -10.49 6.89
CA ASN A 176 9.42 -9.48 7.51
C ASN A 176 10.85 -9.97 7.73
N ALA A 177 11.77 -9.04 7.88
CA ALA A 177 13.17 -9.33 8.15
C ALA A 177 13.36 -10.12 9.45
N ASN A 178 14.48 -10.80 9.55
CA ASN A 178 14.85 -11.49 10.79
C ASN A 178 15.64 -10.60 11.76
N GLY A 179 16.10 -9.43 11.31
CA GLY A 179 16.86 -8.47 12.11
C GLY A 179 15.98 -7.55 12.97
N PHE A 180 16.61 -6.55 13.59
CA PHE A 180 15.95 -5.64 14.54
C PHE A 180 14.91 -4.70 13.89
N HIS A 181 15.05 -4.36 12.63
CA HIS A 181 14.06 -3.54 11.92
C HIS A 181 12.73 -4.27 11.63
N PHE A 182 12.62 -5.55 12.00
CA PHE A 182 11.34 -6.27 12.07
C PHE A 182 10.27 -5.46 12.81
N ASP A 183 10.67 -4.78 13.86
CA ASP A 183 9.80 -3.97 14.70
C ASP A 183 9.16 -2.80 13.95
N THR A 184 9.89 -2.14 13.08
CA THR A 184 9.35 -1.10 12.18
C THR A 184 8.46 -1.72 11.09
N GLU A 185 8.86 -2.87 10.53
CA GLU A 185 8.09 -3.54 9.48
C GLU A 185 6.71 -3.97 9.94
N ILE A 186 6.60 -4.59 11.11
CA ILE A 186 5.32 -5.06 11.63
C ILE A 186 4.37 -3.90 11.97
N LEU A 187 4.89 -2.78 12.49
CA LEU A 187 4.10 -1.58 12.76
C LEU A 187 3.57 -0.95 11.48
N ILE A 188 4.40 -0.86 10.44
CA ILE A 188 3.96 -0.42 9.11
C ILE A 188 2.83 -1.30 8.60
N GLN A 189 2.96 -2.63 8.74
CA GLN A 189 1.92 -3.56 8.30
C GLN A 189 0.61 -3.35 9.04
N PHE A 190 0.63 -3.12 10.35
CA PHE A 190 -0.57 -2.81 11.12
C PHE A 190 -1.23 -1.50 10.68
N VAL A 191 -0.44 -0.46 10.44
CA VAL A 191 -0.96 0.82 9.93
C VAL A 191 -1.59 0.63 8.55
N LEU A 192 -0.95 -0.11 7.65
CA LEU A 192 -1.51 -0.43 6.33
C LEU A 192 -2.78 -1.29 6.41
N ALA A 193 -2.91 -2.13 7.44
CA ALA A 193 -4.12 -2.90 7.72
C ALA A 193 -5.24 -2.07 8.36
N GLY A 194 -5.00 -0.77 8.63
CA GLY A 194 -5.97 0.13 9.28
C GLY A 194 -6.14 -0.12 10.78
N GLU A 195 -5.20 -0.81 11.41
CA GLU A 195 -5.25 -1.08 12.85
C GLU A 195 -4.82 0.15 13.67
N LYS A 196 -5.52 0.38 14.78
CA LYS A 196 -5.18 1.43 15.74
C LYS A 196 -4.11 0.91 16.69
N ILE A 197 -3.03 1.67 16.86
CA ILE A 197 -1.96 1.39 17.81
C ILE A 197 -2.14 2.29 19.04
N SER A 198 -2.06 1.71 20.23
CA SER A 198 -2.07 2.43 21.49
C SER A 198 -0.72 2.30 22.20
N GLU A 199 -0.35 3.29 22.98
CA GLU A 199 0.88 3.31 23.75
C GLU A 199 0.57 3.36 25.25
N VAL A 200 1.35 2.63 26.03
CA VAL A 200 1.32 2.62 27.50
C VAL A 200 2.71 3.03 27.99
N SER A 201 2.77 3.97 28.92
CA SER A 201 4.05 4.41 29.50
C SER A 201 4.70 3.28 30.29
N ILE A 202 5.99 3.03 30.01
CA ILE A 202 6.81 2.10 30.76
C ILE A 202 8.08 2.79 31.27
N PRO A 203 8.60 2.40 32.45
CA PRO A 203 9.86 2.91 32.93
C PRO A 203 11.01 2.43 32.03
N THR A 204 12.06 3.23 31.97
CA THR A 204 13.31 2.88 31.32
C THR A 204 14.27 2.32 32.36
N HIS A 205 14.90 1.21 32.09
CA HIS A 205 16.00 0.69 32.88
C HIS A 205 17.15 0.27 31.94
N TYR A 206 18.29 0.92 32.11
CA TYR A 206 19.54 0.55 31.45
C TYR A 206 20.49 0.06 32.50
N GLY A 207 20.81 -1.24 32.52
CA GLY A 207 21.76 -1.90 33.41
C GLY A 207 22.99 -2.35 32.63
N ASP A 208 23.52 -3.53 33.02
CA ASP A 208 24.74 -4.14 32.45
C ASP A 208 24.45 -4.95 31.15
N GLU A 209 23.31 -4.76 30.50
CA GLU A 209 22.94 -5.51 29.32
C GLU A 209 23.82 -5.17 28.12
N ILE A 210 24.23 -6.20 27.36
CA ILE A 210 24.99 -6.04 26.14
C ILE A 210 24.07 -5.64 24.99
N CYS A 211 24.24 -4.41 24.48
CA CYS A 211 23.51 -3.96 23.34
C CYS A 211 24.09 -4.56 22.04
N HIS A 212 23.41 -5.54 21.46
CA HIS A 212 23.83 -6.20 20.22
C HIS A 212 23.48 -5.39 18.96
N VAL A 213 22.82 -4.24 19.09
CA VAL A 213 22.34 -3.44 17.96
C VAL A 213 23.43 -2.49 17.46
N ASN A 214 23.85 -2.65 16.21
CA ASN A 214 24.63 -1.62 15.52
C ASN A 214 23.70 -0.46 15.16
N GLY A 215 23.77 0.66 15.89
CA GLY A 215 22.83 1.77 15.79
C GLY A 215 22.75 2.40 14.39
N TRP A 216 23.89 2.55 13.67
CA TRP A 216 23.89 3.12 12.33
C TRP A 216 23.22 2.20 11.30
N ARG A 217 23.56 0.92 11.34
CA ARG A 217 22.93 -0.07 10.46
C ARG A 217 21.43 -0.14 10.72
N TYR A 218 21.03 -0.19 11.98
CA TYR A 218 19.62 -0.19 12.37
C TYR A 218 18.86 1.04 11.86
N PHE A 219 19.46 2.24 12.04
CA PHE A 219 18.89 3.49 11.55
C PHE A 219 18.63 3.44 10.03
N PHE A 220 19.62 3.02 9.25
CA PHE A 220 19.46 2.90 7.79
C PHE A 220 18.46 1.82 7.39
N ASP A 221 18.44 0.68 8.09
CA ASP A 221 17.49 -0.40 7.82
C ASP A 221 16.04 0.05 8.07
N CYS A 222 15.76 0.80 9.14
CA CYS A 222 14.45 1.37 9.43
C CYS A 222 14.04 2.42 8.38
N LEU A 223 14.92 3.35 8.03
CA LEU A 223 14.64 4.33 6.98
C LEU A 223 14.38 3.68 5.63
N MET A 224 15.18 2.69 5.26
CA MET A 224 14.99 1.95 4.01
C MET A 224 13.67 1.20 4.01
N THR A 225 13.26 0.64 5.14
CA THR A 225 11.97 -0.02 5.34
C THR A 225 10.80 0.95 5.13
N CYS A 226 10.84 2.12 5.77
CA CYS A 226 9.83 3.17 5.58
C CYS A 226 9.77 3.64 4.13
N TRP A 227 10.93 3.86 3.51
CA TRP A 227 11.03 4.26 2.11
C TRP A 227 10.46 3.20 1.15
N GLN A 228 10.77 1.92 1.38
CA GLN A 228 10.20 0.82 0.60
C GLN A 228 8.69 0.72 0.75
N SER A 229 8.15 0.90 1.97
CA SER A 229 6.70 0.94 2.19
C SER A 229 6.06 2.10 1.44
N PHE A 230 6.64 3.29 1.54
CA PHE A 230 6.17 4.47 0.81
C PHE A 230 6.17 4.26 -0.71
N LEU A 231 7.28 3.77 -1.29
CA LEU A 231 7.36 3.48 -2.71
C LEU A 231 6.36 2.39 -3.16
N THR A 232 6.09 1.40 -2.30
CA THR A 232 5.06 0.38 -2.54
C THR A 232 3.66 1.02 -2.56
N GLY A 233 3.39 1.92 -1.62
CA GLY A 233 2.10 2.63 -1.53
C GLY A 233 1.79 3.50 -2.76
N ILE A 234 2.80 4.14 -3.35
CA ILE A 234 2.63 4.95 -4.58
C ILE A 234 2.78 4.15 -5.89
N GLY A 235 2.94 2.81 -5.79
CA GLY A 235 3.03 1.93 -6.97
C GLY A 235 4.33 2.03 -7.78
N LEU A 236 5.40 2.63 -7.24
CA LEU A 236 6.72 2.70 -7.89
C LEU A 236 7.59 1.50 -7.58
N PHE A 237 7.30 0.79 -6.50
CA PHE A 237 8.06 -0.37 -6.04
C PHE A 237 7.12 -1.38 -5.40
N TYR A 238 7.30 -2.68 -5.65
CA TYR A 238 6.48 -3.71 -5.03
C TYR A 238 7.26 -4.48 -3.97
N ARG A 239 6.70 -4.59 -2.77
CA ARG A 239 7.17 -5.46 -1.70
C ARG A 239 6.01 -6.25 -1.12
N ARG A 240 6.04 -7.58 -1.28
CA ARG A 240 4.99 -8.50 -0.82
C ARG A 240 4.62 -8.29 0.65
N LYS A 241 5.59 -7.98 1.51
CA LYS A 241 5.36 -7.75 2.95
C LYS A 241 4.51 -6.51 3.25
N PHE A 242 4.44 -5.54 2.32
CA PHE A 242 3.60 -4.33 2.45
C PHE A 242 2.33 -4.40 1.60
N ASP A 243 2.09 -5.55 0.95
CA ASP A 243 0.88 -5.83 0.21
C ASP A 243 -0.17 -6.45 1.14
N ILE A 244 -0.85 -5.62 1.93
CA ILE A 244 -1.83 -6.06 2.93
C ILE A 244 -3.17 -6.32 2.26
N ARG A 245 -3.63 -7.57 2.27
CA ARG A 245 -4.96 -7.96 1.78
C ARG A 245 -6.03 -7.46 2.74
N GLY A 246 -6.95 -6.65 2.27
CA GLY A 246 -8.07 -6.12 3.06
C GLY A 246 -8.26 -4.61 3.01
N THR A 247 -7.27 -3.82 2.63
CA THR A 247 -7.58 -2.58 1.93
C THR A 247 -8.17 -3.02 0.61
N GLN A 248 -9.51 -2.97 0.50
CA GLN A 248 -10.17 -3.01 -0.79
C GLN A 248 -9.31 -2.15 -1.70
N SER A 249 -8.98 -2.67 -2.89
CA SER A 249 -8.55 -1.84 -3.99
C SER A 249 -9.75 -0.94 -4.32
N ASN A 250 -10.01 0.02 -3.45
CA ASN A 250 -10.75 1.18 -3.84
C ASN A 250 -9.82 1.77 -4.90
N TYR A 251 -10.20 1.60 -6.14
CA TYR A 251 -9.80 2.54 -7.18
C TYR A 251 -10.29 3.88 -6.65
N ASP A 252 -9.41 4.52 -5.85
CA ASP A 252 -9.74 5.79 -5.26
C ASP A 252 -10.01 6.74 -6.40
N SER A 253 -11.18 7.36 -6.37
CA SER A 253 -11.54 8.33 -7.37
C SER A 253 -10.47 9.39 -7.47
N LYS A 254 -9.87 9.56 -8.64
CA LYS A 254 -8.93 10.65 -8.93
C LYS A 254 -9.65 11.98 -9.16
N ILE A 255 -10.97 12.02 -8.97
CA ILE A 255 -11.84 13.20 -9.13
C ILE A 255 -11.57 14.17 -7.98
N GLY A 256 -11.50 15.47 -8.29
CA GLY A 256 -11.16 16.51 -7.30
C GLY A 256 -9.69 16.61 -6.96
N MET A 257 -8.82 15.84 -7.61
CA MET A 257 -7.37 15.96 -7.46
C MET A 257 -6.78 16.85 -8.55
N TYR A 258 -5.95 17.79 -8.15
CA TYR A 258 -5.35 18.76 -9.07
C TYR A 258 -4.58 18.07 -10.21
N LYS A 259 -4.98 18.35 -11.46
CA LYS A 259 -4.37 17.80 -12.69
C LYS A 259 -4.32 16.28 -12.80
N SER A 260 -5.20 15.55 -12.11
CA SER A 260 -5.34 14.10 -12.33
C SER A 260 -5.86 13.79 -13.75
N SER A 261 -5.67 12.53 -14.22
CA SER A 261 -6.20 12.08 -15.51
C SER A 261 -7.72 12.28 -15.60
N HIS A 262 -8.47 11.91 -14.55
CA HIS A 262 -9.91 12.06 -14.51
C HIS A 262 -10.37 13.53 -14.57
N GLU A 263 -9.79 14.43 -13.76
CA GLU A 263 -10.13 15.86 -13.80
C GLU A 263 -9.80 16.51 -15.15
N GLN A 264 -8.70 16.10 -15.77
CA GLN A 264 -8.35 16.62 -17.10
C GLN A 264 -9.26 16.07 -18.20
N ALA A 265 -9.68 14.79 -18.11
CA ALA A 265 -10.67 14.22 -19.02
C ALA A 265 -12.03 14.90 -18.85
N LEU A 266 -12.51 15.08 -17.61
CA LEU A 266 -13.72 15.86 -17.33
C LEU A 266 -13.65 17.26 -17.93
N GLY A 267 -12.47 17.90 -17.90
CA GLY A 267 -12.26 19.23 -18.48
C GLY A 267 -12.51 19.30 -20.00
N LEU A 268 -12.26 18.21 -20.73
CA LEU A 268 -12.43 18.13 -22.19
C LEU A 268 -13.87 17.83 -22.62
N VAL A 269 -14.68 17.21 -21.78
CA VAL A 269 -16.09 16.92 -22.09
C VAL A 269 -16.91 18.20 -22.03
N SER A 270 -17.71 18.46 -23.06
CA SER A 270 -18.65 19.59 -23.09
C SER A 270 -19.87 19.35 -22.19
N SER A 271 -20.46 20.42 -21.66
CA SER A 271 -21.67 20.32 -20.83
C SER A 271 -22.89 19.92 -21.68
N GLY A 272 -23.82 19.16 -21.08
CA GLY A 272 -25.07 18.73 -21.71
C GLY A 272 -24.93 17.67 -22.80
N THR A 273 -23.75 17.04 -22.92
CA THR A 273 -23.45 16.04 -23.95
C THR A 273 -23.76 14.60 -23.49
N ARG A 274 -23.91 13.72 -24.46
CA ARG A 274 -24.06 12.28 -24.24
C ARG A 274 -22.66 11.66 -24.17
N VAL A 275 -22.36 10.98 -23.09
CA VAL A 275 -21.05 10.36 -22.87
C VAL A 275 -21.18 8.85 -22.75
N LEU A 276 -20.30 8.12 -23.43
CA LEU A 276 -20.08 6.69 -23.19
C LEU A 276 -18.81 6.50 -22.39
N ASP A 277 -18.93 6.03 -21.15
CA ASP A 277 -17.81 5.72 -20.26
C ASP A 277 -17.51 4.21 -20.34
N VAL A 278 -16.50 3.85 -21.12
CA VAL A 278 -16.07 2.47 -21.35
C VAL A 278 -15.07 2.07 -20.25
N GLY A 279 -15.40 1.02 -19.51
CA GLY A 279 -14.63 0.63 -18.33
C GLY A 279 -14.86 1.54 -17.11
N GLY A 280 -16.03 2.21 -17.07
CA GLY A 280 -16.35 3.21 -16.03
C GLY A 280 -16.56 2.63 -14.62
N GLY A 281 -16.57 1.31 -14.45
CA GLY A 281 -16.56 0.60 -13.17
C GLY A 281 -17.57 1.14 -12.14
N ASN A 282 -17.04 1.76 -11.09
CA ASN A 282 -17.84 2.33 -10.00
C ASN A 282 -18.66 3.58 -10.36
N GLY A 283 -18.57 4.11 -11.60
CA GLY A 283 -19.35 5.23 -12.08
C GLY A 283 -18.98 6.61 -11.53
N TRP A 284 -17.84 6.77 -10.87
CA TRP A 284 -17.44 8.07 -10.29
C TRP A 284 -17.25 9.18 -11.34
N VAL A 285 -16.73 8.83 -12.51
CA VAL A 285 -16.58 9.77 -13.62
C VAL A 285 -17.96 10.14 -14.17
N ALA A 286 -18.84 9.15 -14.33
CA ALA A 286 -20.23 9.35 -14.76
C ALA A 286 -21.00 10.25 -13.79
N ASP A 287 -20.90 10.01 -12.48
CA ASP A 287 -21.52 10.85 -11.44
C ASP A 287 -21.01 12.29 -11.49
N ALA A 288 -19.70 12.48 -11.69
CA ALA A 288 -19.12 13.82 -11.80
C ALA A 288 -19.54 14.56 -13.08
N LEU A 289 -19.64 13.87 -14.21
CA LEU A 289 -20.13 14.42 -15.48
C LEU A 289 -21.60 14.83 -15.39
N ALA A 290 -22.44 13.95 -14.82
CA ALA A 290 -23.85 14.24 -14.64
C ALA A 290 -24.07 15.42 -13.69
N SER A 291 -23.39 15.43 -12.54
CA SER A 291 -23.60 16.46 -11.50
C SER A 291 -22.95 17.80 -11.81
N ARG A 292 -21.80 17.84 -12.49
CA ARG A 292 -21.03 19.09 -12.71
C ARG A 292 -21.27 19.68 -14.10
N LYS A 293 -21.68 18.85 -15.07
CA LYS A 293 -21.79 19.24 -16.49
C LYS A 293 -23.11 18.91 -17.13
N ASP A 294 -24.07 18.37 -16.39
CA ASP A 294 -25.41 17.99 -16.89
C ASP A 294 -25.34 17.01 -18.09
N CYS A 295 -24.34 16.11 -18.08
CA CYS A 295 -24.17 15.10 -19.12
C CYS A 295 -25.08 13.89 -18.90
N THR A 296 -25.59 13.29 -19.98
CA THR A 296 -26.21 11.98 -19.93
C THR A 296 -25.17 10.91 -20.18
N VAL A 297 -24.92 10.01 -19.17
CA VAL A 297 -23.84 9.05 -19.24
C VAL A 297 -24.35 7.61 -19.36
N SER A 298 -23.80 6.88 -20.34
CA SER A 298 -23.92 5.42 -20.46
C SER A 298 -22.57 4.81 -19.97
N ILE A 299 -22.63 3.79 -19.14
CA ILE A 299 -21.44 3.09 -18.63
C ILE A 299 -21.41 1.69 -19.22
N LEU A 300 -20.29 1.32 -19.86
CA LEU A 300 -20.04 -0.03 -20.33
C LEU A 300 -18.95 -0.66 -19.49
N ASP A 301 -19.32 -1.64 -18.65
CA ASP A 301 -18.37 -2.35 -17.77
C ASP A 301 -18.95 -3.74 -17.43
N ARG A 302 -18.09 -4.66 -16.98
CA ARG A 302 -18.51 -5.97 -16.44
C ARG A 302 -18.89 -5.91 -14.96
N ASN A 303 -18.43 -4.91 -14.23
CA ASN A 303 -18.64 -4.75 -12.80
C ASN A 303 -19.18 -3.37 -12.49
N PHE A 304 -20.35 -3.31 -11.86
CA PHE A 304 -20.99 -2.07 -11.45
C PHE A 304 -21.02 -1.93 -9.93
N ARG A 305 -20.97 -0.68 -9.47
CA ARG A 305 -21.23 -0.35 -8.08
C ARG A 305 -22.66 -0.74 -7.70
N GLN A 306 -22.84 -1.42 -6.57
CA GLN A 306 -24.16 -1.62 -5.99
C GLN A 306 -24.73 -0.27 -5.53
N ASN A 307 -25.95 0.07 -5.97
CA ASN A 307 -26.68 1.31 -5.65
C ASN A 307 -25.88 2.61 -5.95
N PRO A 308 -25.63 2.91 -7.23
CA PRO A 308 -25.02 4.19 -7.61
C PRO A 308 -25.93 5.36 -7.18
N PRO A 309 -25.36 6.51 -6.76
CA PRO A 309 -26.12 7.67 -6.31
C PRO A 309 -26.95 8.31 -7.42
N LEU A 310 -26.54 8.15 -8.67
CA LEU A 310 -27.25 8.63 -9.85
C LEU A 310 -27.61 7.45 -10.76
N GLN A 311 -28.74 7.56 -11.47
CA GLN A 311 -29.12 6.57 -12.45
C GLN A 311 -28.40 6.85 -13.76
N HIS A 312 -27.57 5.89 -14.19
CA HIS A 312 -26.93 5.88 -15.49
C HIS A 312 -27.45 4.72 -16.34
N ASN A 313 -27.31 4.82 -17.64
CA ASN A 313 -27.56 3.69 -18.52
C ASN A 313 -26.40 2.69 -18.41
N LEU A 314 -26.65 1.51 -17.83
CA LEU A 314 -25.65 0.50 -17.58
C LEU A 314 -25.67 -0.58 -18.65
N ILE A 315 -24.54 -0.80 -19.31
CA ILE A 315 -24.33 -1.83 -20.33
C ILE A 315 -23.34 -2.87 -19.77
N ASN A 316 -23.88 -4.00 -19.33
CA ASN A 316 -23.02 -5.05 -18.73
C ASN A 316 -22.31 -5.82 -19.85
N HIS A 317 -20.97 -5.68 -19.91
CA HIS A 317 -20.17 -6.34 -20.91
C HIS A 317 -18.69 -6.47 -20.51
N ASP A 318 -18.08 -7.61 -20.84
CA ASP A 318 -16.64 -7.81 -20.67
C ASP A 318 -15.90 -7.41 -21.96
N LEU A 319 -15.04 -6.40 -21.87
CA LEU A 319 -14.24 -5.91 -23.00
C LEU A 319 -13.26 -6.94 -23.58
N ALA A 320 -12.97 -8.02 -22.84
CA ALA A 320 -12.19 -9.14 -23.34
C ALA A 320 -13.02 -10.10 -24.23
N SER A 321 -14.34 -9.93 -24.30
CA SER A 321 -15.23 -10.73 -25.13
C SER A 321 -15.01 -10.47 -26.63
N PRO A 322 -15.20 -11.46 -27.49
CA PRO A 322 -14.98 -11.33 -28.94
C PRO A 322 -16.06 -10.52 -29.67
N SER A 323 -17.10 -10.05 -28.99
CA SER A 323 -18.18 -9.22 -29.57
C SER A 323 -18.50 -8.09 -28.63
N LEU A 324 -18.86 -6.91 -29.15
CA LEU A 324 -19.39 -5.79 -28.37
C LEU A 324 -20.90 -5.70 -28.53
N PRO A 325 -21.64 -5.20 -27.52
CA PRO A 325 -23.03 -4.87 -27.64
C PRO A 325 -23.23 -3.68 -28.58
N GLU A 326 -24.45 -3.41 -28.96
CA GLU A 326 -24.78 -2.18 -29.70
C GLU A 326 -24.42 -0.95 -28.87
N LEU A 327 -23.51 -0.13 -29.40
CA LEU A 327 -23.03 1.06 -28.72
C LEU A 327 -24.05 2.22 -28.88
N PRO A 328 -24.34 2.95 -27.78
CA PRO A 328 -25.29 4.06 -27.82
C PRO A 328 -24.74 5.23 -28.63
N ASN A 329 -25.62 6.18 -28.99
CA ASN A 329 -25.16 7.46 -29.52
C ASN A 329 -24.43 8.24 -28.45
N ALA A 330 -23.24 8.71 -28.75
CA ALA A 330 -22.41 9.49 -27.85
C ALA A 330 -21.74 10.65 -28.59
N ASP A 331 -21.60 11.78 -27.91
CA ASP A 331 -20.85 12.94 -28.39
C ASP A 331 -19.40 12.88 -27.92
N CYS A 332 -19.15 12.15 -26.82
CA CYS A 332 -17.84 11.85 -26.29
C CYS A 332 -17.77 10.40 -25.77
N VAL A 333 -16.64 9.72 -26.02
CA VAL A 333 -16.34 8.39 -25.47
C VAL A 333 -15.11 8.49 -24.59
N LEU A 334 -15.18 7.90 -23.40
CA LEU A 334 -14.07 7.85 -22.44
C LEU A 334 -13.54 6.43 -22.33
N LEU A 335 -12.20 6.29 -22.35
CA LEU A 335 -11.46 5.06 -22.04
C LEU A 335 -10.34 5.46 -21.05
N LEU A 336 -10.70 5.61 -19.78
CA LEU A 336 -9.78 6.12 -18.75
C LEU A 336 -9.13 4.97 -17.98
N ASP A 337 -7.86 4.71 -18.28
CA ASP A 337 -7.08 3.61 -17.70
C ASP A 337 -7.75 2.23 -17.96
N VAL A 338 -8.06 1.93 -19.22
CA VAL A 338 -8.81 0.75 -19.65
C VAL A 338 -8.03 -0.13 -20.62
N ILE A 339 -7.51 0.45 -21.71
CA ILE A 339 -6.95 -0.34 -22.81
C ILE A 339 -5.69 -1.12 -22.41
N GLU A 340 -4.98 -0.70 -21.40
CA GLU A 340 -3.83 -1.43 -20.84
C GLU A 340 -4.21 -2.75 -20.16
N HIS A 341 -5.46 -2.91 -19.75
CA HIS A 341 -5.96 -4.11 -19.08
C HIS A 341 -6.45 -5.21 -20.02
N ILE A 342 -6.58 -4.89 -21.31
CA ILE A 342 -7.05 -5.85 -22.32
C ILE A 342 -5.94 -6.22 -23.32
N SER A 343 -6.04 -7.41 -23.89
CA SER A 343 -5.05 -7.92 -24.85
C SER A 343 -5.03 -7.10 -26.14
N ARG A 344 -3.90 -7.11 -26.88
CA ARG A 344 -3.77 -6.37 -28.14
C ARG A 344 -4.89 -6.68 -29.16
N PRO A 345 -5.29 -7.94 -29.37
CA PRO A 345 -6.44 -8.23 -30.24
C PRO A 345 -7.73 -7.57 -29.77
N ALA A 346 -8.00 -7.55 -28.45
CA ALA A 346 -9.19 -6.92 -27.89
C ALA A 346 -9.12 -5.37 -28.00
N GLN A 347 -7.93 -4.77 -27.84
CA GLN A 347 -7.71 -3.34 -28.08
C GLN A 347 -8.06 -2.97 -29.53
N ASN A 348 -7.50 -3.71 -30.49
CA ASN A 348 -7.76 -3.45 -31.90
C ASN A 348 -9.25 -3.60 -32.23
N TYR A 349 -9.89 -4.68 -31.77
CA TYR A 349 -11.30 -4.91 -31.97
C TYR A 349 -12.18 -3.79 -31.38
N LEU A 350 -11.91 -3.40 -30.14
CA LEU A 350 -12.63 -2.31 -29.46
C LEU A 350 -12.49 -1.00 -30.25
N LEU A 351 -11.29 -0.61 -30.64
CA LEU A 351 -11.01 0.62 -31.36
C LEU A 351 -11.62 0.59 -32.79
N ASP A 352 -11.62 -0.55 -33.47
CA ASP A 352 -12.28 -0.72 -34.77
C ASP A 352 -13.81 -0.55 -34.66
N GLN A 353 -14.42 -1.14 -33.61
CA GLN A 353 -15.86 -0.98 -33.37
C GLN A 353 -16.25 0.47 -33.02
N LEU A 354 -15.43 1.15 -32.21
CA LEU A 354 -15.63 2.57 -31.93
C LEU A 354 -15.45 3.42 -33.18
N ARG A 355 -14.52 3.08 -34.05
CA ARG A 355 -14.34 3.72 -35.35
C ARG A 355 -15.56 3.51 -36.26
N GLU A 356 -16.03 2.29 -36.42
CA GLU A 356 -17.19 1.98 -37.23
C GLU A 356 -18.44 2.70 -36.72
N ARG A 357 -18.62 2.79 -35.44
CA ARG A 357 -19.79 3.42 -34.82
C ARG A 357 -19.80 4.93 -34.91
N TYR A 358 -18.64 5.59 -34.79
CA TYR A 358 -18.57 7.04 -34.58
C TYR A 358 -17.82 7.83 -35.67
N ALA A 359 -17.30 7.19 -36.71
CA ALA A 359 -16.50 7.90 -37.73
C ALA A 359 -17.32 8.88 -38.59
N GLU A 360 -18.64 8.73 -38.63
CA GLU A 360 -19.53 9.65 -39.37
C GLU A 360 -20.21 10.70 -38.47
N SER A 361 -19.91 10.69 -37.18
CA SER A 361 -20.40 11.67 -36.20
C SER A 361 -19.26 12.61 -35.78
N ASP A 362 -19.59 13.65 -35.03
CA ASP A 362 -18.58 14.54 -34.42
C ASP A 362 -18.17 14.08 -33.04
N THR A 363 -18.09 12.76 -32.85
CA THR A 363 -17.75 12.14 -31.59
C THR A 363 -16.24 12.17 -31.37
N HIS A 364 -15.81 12.61 -30.18
CA HIS A 364 -14.44 12.58 -29.73
C HIS A 364 -14.24 11.40 -28.75
N ILE A 365 -13.06 10.79 -28.80
CA ILE A 365 -12.69 9.70 -27.91
C ILE A 365 -11.49 10.16 -27.07
N ILE A 366 -11.61 10.08 -25.75
CA ILE A 366 -10.55 10.44 -24.81
C ILE A 366 -10.00 9.15 -24.18
N ILE A 367 -8.71 8.92 -24.34
CA ILE A 367 -8.03 7.70 -23.88
C ILE A 367 -6.91 8.08 -22.93
N THR A 368 -6.82 7.44 -21.77
CA THR A 368 -5.67 7.55 -20.87
C THR A 368 -4.99 6.22 -20.67
N VAL A 369 -3.67 6.23 -20.59
CA VAL A 369 -2.84 5.04 -20.28
C VAL A 369 -1.65 5.43 -19.42
N PRO A 370 -1.13 4.53 -18.55
CA PRO A 370 0.10 4.74 -17.81
C PRO A 370 1.32 4.78 -18.75
N ASN A 371 2.32 5.58 -18.40
CA ASN A 371 3.57 5.68 -19.14
C ASN A 371 4.65 4.80 -18.55
N THR A 372 4.91 3.64 -19.11
CA THR A 372 6.02 2.76 -18.66
C THR A 372 7.40 3.35 -18.86
N ALA A 373 7.53 4.35 -19.74
CA ALA A 373 8.77 5.07 -19.96
C ALA A 373 9.00 6.24 -18.98
N PHE A 374 8.17 6.37 -17.93
CA PHE A 374 8.34 7.32 -16.84
C PHE A 374 9.70 7.18 -16.16
N PHE A 375 10.39 8.30 -15.87
CA PHE A 375 11.78 8.29 -15.46
C PHE A 375 12.12 7.39 -14.26
N PRO A 376 11.30 7.24 -13.21
CA PRO A 376 11.63 6.31 -12.12
C PRO A 376 11.61 4.85 -12.56
N VAL A 377 10.69 4.46 -13.46
CA VAL A 377 10.64 3.11 -14.02
C VAL A 377 11.88 2.84 -14.85
N ARG A 378 12.28 3.79 -15.71
CA ARG A 378 13.54 3.69 -16.49
C ARG A 378 14.76 3.59 -15.60
N PHE A 379 14.84 4.41 -14.55
CA PHE A 379 15.96 4.41 -13.61
C PHE A 379 16.08 3.07 -12.89
N ILE A 380 14.97 2.57 -12.34
CA ILE A 380 14.92 1.27 -11.64
C ILE A 380 15.32 0.15 -12.61
N PHE A 381 14.81 0.15 -13.84
CA PHE A 381 15.16 -0.87 -14.82
C PHE A 381 16.63 -0.79 -15.23
N PHE A 382 17.15 0.39 -15.56
CA PHE A 382 18.51 0.58 -16.04
C PHE A 382 19.56 0.25 -14.96
N PHE A 383 19.37 0.77 -13.72
CA PHE A 383 20.37 0.60 -12.66
C PHE A 383 20.19 -0.68 -11.84
N LEU A 384 18.99 -1.17 -11.69
CA LEU A 384 18.70 -2.32 -10.83
C LEU A 384 18.25 -3.58 -11.61
N GLY A 385 18.06 -3.47 -12.94
CA GLY A 385 17.61 -4.58 -13.80
C GLY A 385 16.24 -5.15 -13.39
N ARG A 386 15.36 -4.32 -12.79
CA ARG A 386 14.11 -4.79 -12.19
C ARG A 386 12.90 -4.08 -12.77
N LEU A 387 11.86 -4.86 -13.09
CA LEU A 387 10.49 -4.42 -13.33
C LEU A 387 9.63 -5.08 -12.25
N ASN A 388 9.28 -4.32 -11.21
CA ASN A 388 8.49 -4.85 -10.11
C ASN A 388 7.02 -4.52 -10.33
N TYR A 389 6.25 -5.51 -10.72
CA TYR A 389 4.80 -5.40 -10.80
C TYR A 389 4.18 -5.34 -9.41
N GLY A 390 3.16 -4.50 -9.25
CA GLY A 390 2.41 -4.34 -8.03
C GLY A 390 0.90 -4.29 -8.31
N ARG A 391 0.10 -4.05 -7.28
CA ARG A 391 -1.36 -3.95 -7.41
C ARG A 391 -1.85 -2.60 -7.92
N ARG A 392 -0.97 -1.63 -8.05
CA ARG A 392 -1.30 -0.25 -8.45
C ARG A 392 -0.12 0.38 -9.16
N GLY A 393 -0.41 1.39 -9.96
CA GLY A 393 0.60 2.23 -10.58
C GLY A 393 0.92 1.85 -12.02
N ILE A 394 2.08 2.29 -12.51
CA ILE A 394 2.46 2.09 -13.91
C ILE A 394 2.66 0.61 -14.25
N LEU A 395 3.27 -0.14 -13.32
CA LEU A 395 3.48 -1.59 -13.44
C LEU A 395 2.45 -2.32 -12.56
N ASP A 396 1.16 -2.17 -12.89
CA ASP A 396 0.09 -2.92 -12.25
C ASP A 396 0.07 -4.36 -12.76
N GLU A 397 -0.15 -5.34 -11.85
CA GLU A 397 -0.19 -6.77 -12.19
C GLU A 397 -1.35 -7.13 -13.14
N THR A 398 -2.35 -6.26 -13.25
CA THR A 398 -3.50 -6.43 -14.16
C THR A 398 -3.27 -5.83 -15.55
N HIS A 399 -2.16 -5.09 -15.78
CA HIS A 399 -1.84 -4.56 -17.10
C HIS A 399 -1.39 -5.67 -18.05
N ALA A 400 -2.22 -5.96 -19.03
CA ALA A 400 -1.93 -6.90 -20.10
C ALA A 400 -0.97 -6.30 -21.13
N PHE A 401 -0.94 -4.95 -21.25
CA PHE A 401 -0.08 -4.24 -22.19
C PHE A 401 0.52 -2.98 -21.57
N LEU A 402 1.80 -2.74 -21.84
CA LEU A 402 2.55 -1.60 -21.33
C LEU A 402 2.73 -0.54 -22.40
N PHE A 403 2.26 0.68 -22.14
CA PHE A 403 2.31 1.77 -23.10
C PHE A 403 3.45 2.75 -22.85
N THR A 404 4.03 3.22 -23.92
CA THR A 404 4.84 4.44 -24.00
C THR A 404 4.10 5.47 -24.85
N ARG A 405 4.58 6.70 -24.89
CA ARG A 405 4.01 7.73 -25.79
C ARG A 405 3.98 7.25 -27.25
N SER A 406 5.09 6.70 -27.74
CA SER A 406 5.20 6.26 -29.13
C SER A 406 4.27 5.11 -29.45
N SER A 407 4.22 4.07 -28.58
CA SER A 407 3.35 2.92 -28.83
C SER A 407 1.86 3.27 -28.74
N LEU A 408 1.46 4.24 -27.90
CA LEU A 408 0.09 4.75 -27.88
C LEU A 408 -0.27 5.48 -29.18
N LEU A 409 0.59 6.40 -29.64
CA LEU A 409 0.33 7.16 -30.87
C LEU A 409 0.35 6.26 -32.11
N GLU A 410 1.20 5.26 -32.13
CA GLU A 410 1.23 4.23 -33.18
C GLU A 410 -0.08 3.42 -33.23
N LEU A 411 -0.56 2.96 -32.05
CA LEU A 411 -1.86 2.28 -31.96
C LEU A 411 -3.00 3.15 -32.51
N MET A 412 -3.06 4.43 -32.13
CA MET A 412 -4.09 5.32 -32.62
C MET A 412 -4.05 5.43 -34.15
N LYS A 413 -2.86 5.58 -34.71
CA LYS A 413 -2.66 5.65 -36.17
C LYS A 413 -3.07 4.36 -36.87
N GLU A 414 -2.66 3.19 -36.34
CA GLU A 414 -3.00 1.88 -36.90
C GLU A 414 -4.51 1.61 -36.89
N CYS A 415 -5.22 2.06 -35.85
CA CYS A 415 -6.68 1.93 -35.76
C CYS A 415 -7.46 3.03 -36.49
N GLY A 416 -6.79 3.90 -37.26
CA GLY A 416 -7.43 4.96 -38.03
C GLY A 416 -8.09 6.03 -37.16
N MET A 417 -7.38 6.46 -36.09
CA MET A 417 -7.79 7.52 -35.18
C MET A 417 -6.89 8.74 -35.38
N ASP A 418 -7.48 9.90 -35.71
CA ASP A 418 -6.77 11.17 -35.78
C ASP A 418 -6.54 11.73 -34.39
N VAL A 419 -5.28 11.96 -34.00
CA VAL A 419 -4.93 12.56 -32.71
C VAL A 419 -5.14 14.07 -32.80
N LEU A 420 -6.16 14.57 -32.11
CA LEU A 420 -6.49 16.00 -32.02
C LEU A 420 -5.68 16.70 -30.95
N ASN A 421 -5.48 16.02 -29.82
CA ASN A 421 -4.79 16.59 -28.67
C ASN A 421 -4.00 15.51 -27.92
N PHE A 422 -2.89 15.90 -27.34
CA PHE A 422 -2.05 15.06 -26.48
C PHE A 422 -1.71 15.79 -25.19
N LYS A 423 -1.99 15.17 -24.05
CA LYS A 423 -1.61 15.71 -22.74
C LYS A 423 -0.76 14.75 -21.95
N ALA A 424 0.27 15.30 -21.31
CA ALA A 424 1.13 14.62 -20.35
C ALA A 424 0.59 14.84 -18.94
N ILE A 425 0.24 13.76 -18.25
CA ILE A 425 -0.35 13.81 -16.92
C ILE A 425 0.74 13.58 -15.87
N PRO A 426 0.91 14.45 -14.87
CA PRO A 426 1.86 14.26 -13.78
C PRO A 426 1.38 13.17 -12.81
N PRO A 427 2.28 12.65 -11.92
CA PRO A 427 1.88 11.75 -10.84
C PRO A 427 0.82 12.39 -9.93
N PRO A 428 -0.15 11.62 -9.42
CA PRO A 428 -1.16 12.10 -8.49
C PRO A 428 -0.58 12.19 -7.06
N TYR A 429 0.30 13.18 -6.81
CA TYR A 429 0.99 13.35 -5.52
C TYR A 429 0.03 13.51 -4.34
N GLU A 430 -1.12 14.14 -4.55
CA GLU A 430 -2.15 14.29 -3.51
C GLU A 430 -2.74 12.96 -3.05
N LEU A 431 -2.79 11.95 -3.92
CA LEU A 431 -3.24 10.60 -3.57
C LEU A 431 -2.21 9.88 -2.69
N ALA A 432 -0.93 10.08 -2.98
CA ALA A 432 0.15 9.39 -2.29
C ALA A 432 0.55 10.05 -0.96
N LEU A 433 0.47 11.39 -0.89
CA LEU A 433 1.06 12.20 0.19
C LEU A 433 0.04 13.09 0.91
N GLY A 434 -1.23 12.99 0.52
CA GLY A 434 -2.29 13.85 1.06
C GLY A 434 -2.36 15.25 0.42
N LYS A 435 -3.51 15.90 0.59
CA LYS A 435 -3.75 17.26 0.05
C LYS A 435 -2.99 18.30 0.86
N SER A 436 -2.09 19.03 0.20
CA SER A 436 -1.39 20.19 0.79
C SER A 436 -0.95 21.17 -0.31
N SER A 437 -0.74 22.43 0.07
CA SER A 437 -0.22 23.46 -0.86
C SER A 437 1.14 23.09 -1.45
N LEU A 438 1.97 22.39 -0.69
CA LEU A 438 3.26 21.87 -1.16
C LEU A 438 3.07 20.83 -2.26
N MET A 439 2.12 19.90 -2.09
CA MET A 439 1.84 18.87 -3.11
C MET A 439 1.28 19.49 -4.39
N THR A 440 0.40 20.48 -4.25
CA THR A 440 -0.09 21.26 -5.41
C THR A 440 1.06 21.97 -6.14
N PHE A 441 2.00 22.57 -5.40
CA PHE A 441 3.19 23.19 -6.00
C PHE A 441 4.08 22.18 -6.73
N ILE A 442 4.38 21.03 -6.08
CA ILE A 442 5.16 19.95 -6.70
C ILE A 442 4.46 19.45 -7.98
N THR A 443 3.14 19.27 -7.95
CA THR A 443 2.36 18.86 -9.12
C THR A 443 2.46 19.87 -10.25
N ARG A 444 2.46 21.19 -9.95
CA ARG A 444 2.63 22.25 -10.96
C ARG A 444 4.00 22.18 -11.63
N VAL A 445 5.07 22.09 -10.84
CA VAL A 445 6.44 21.98 -11.35
C VAL A 445 6.59 20.72 -12.21
N HIS A 446 6.14 19.57 -11.70
CA HIS A 446 6.20 18.31 -12.43
C HIS A 446 5.37 18.35 -13.72
N SER A 447 4.20 18.96 -13.69
CA SER A 447 3.36 19.15 -14.90
C SER A 447 4.07 19.96 -15.98
N ALA A 448 4.83 20.99 -15.61
CA ALA A 448 5.64 21.76 -16.56
C ALA A 448 6.73 20.87 -17.19
N LEU A 449 7.45 20.09 -16.37
CA LEU A 449 8.45 19.14 -16.86
C LEU A 449 7.83 18.07 -17.77
N ALA A 450 6.66 17.53 -17.39
CA ALA A 450 5.93 16.56 -18.20
C ALA A 450 5.49 17.14 -19.56
N SER A 451 5.13 18.42 -19.60
CA SER A 451 4.79 19.11 -20.85
C SER A 451 6.01 19.33 -21.74
N MET A 452 7.19 19.59 -21.14
CA MET A 452 8.45 19.79 -21.89
C MET A 452 9.00 18.46 -22.45
N TRP A 453 8.95 17.40 -21.66
CA TRP A 453 9.45 16.08 -22.07
C TRP A 453 8.48 14.95 -21.66
N PRO A 454 7.36 14.79 -22.41
CA PRO A 454 6.26 13.87 -22.08
C PRO A 454 6.69 12.42 -21.88
N SER A 455 7.53 11.87 -22.76
CA SER A 455 7.99 10.50 -22.68
C SER A 455 8.83 10.18 -21.45
N PHE A 456 9.38 11.21 -20.77
CA PHE A 456 10.24 11.01 -19.60
C PHE A 456 9.56 11.39 -18.28
N PHE A 457 8.85 12.52 -18.26
CA PHE A 457 8.26 13.04 -17.04
C PHE A 457 6.75 12.78 -16.88
N ALA A 458 6.02 12.39 -17.94
CA ALA A 458 4.61 12.05 -17.76
C ALA A 458 4.46 10.72 -16.98
N TYR A 459 3.56 10.71 -16.01
CA TYR A 459 3.13 9.50 -15.31
C TYR A 459 2.09 8.73 -16.13
N GLN A 460 1.17 9.47 -16.77
CA GLN A 460 0.17 8.95 -17.70
C GLN A 460 0.15 9.78 -18.97
N HIS A 461 -0.29 9.19 -20.06
CA HIS A 461 -0.58 9.86 -21.31
C HIS A 461 -2.09 9.95 -21.52
N MET A 462 -2.56 11.07 -22.00
CA MET A 462 -3.94 11.27 -22.46
C MET A 462 -3.91 11.70 -23.91
N VAL A 463 -4.73 11.06 -24.72
CA VAL A 463 -4.99 11.46 -26.10
C VAL A 463 -6.47 11.72 -26.31
N GLU A 464 -6.79 12.77 -27.03
CA GLU A 464 -8.10 13.03 -27.59
C GLU A 464 -8.02 12.74 -29.09
N VAL A 465 -8.86 11.83 -29.55
CA VAL A 465 -8.83 11.36 -30.94
C VAL A 465 -10.20 11.45 -31.59
N LYS A 466 -10.20 11.53 -32.92
CA LYS A 466 -11.38 11.48 -33.75
C LYS A 466 -11.30 10.27 -34.70
N PRO A 467 -12.31 9.39 -34.75
CA PRO A 467 -12.32 8.27 -35.67
C PRO A 467 -12.36 8.72 -37.12
N GLN A 468 -11.51 8.15 -37.98
CA GLN A 468 -11.53 8.37 -39.42
C GLN A 468 -12.57 7.44 -40.10
N PRO A 469 -13.23 7.86 -41.17
CA PRO A 469 -14.09 7.00 -41.95
C PRO A 469 -13.39 5.74 -42.45
N THR A 470 -14.07 4.61 -42.39
CA THR A 470 -13.55 3.35 -42.97
C THR A 470 -13.55 3.42 -44.51
N LEU A 471 -12.73 2.57 -45.14
CA LEU A 471 -12.75 2.47 -46.63
C LEU A 471 -14.15 2.14 -47.19
N GLN A 472 -14.94 1.34 -46.48
CA GLN A 472 -16.30 1.02 -46.87
C GLN A 472 -17.23 2.24 -46.81
N MET A 473 -17.09 3.09 -45.78
CA MET A 473 -17.83 4.36 -45.66
C MET A 473 -17.46 5.33 -46.80
N LEU A 474 -16.13 5.47 -47.05
CA LEU A 474 -15.65 6.32 -48.14
C LEU A 474 -16.15 5.82 -49.49
N LEU A 475 -16.12 4.51 -49.74
CA LEU A 475 -16.66 3.92 -50.99
C LEU A 475 -18.16 4.21 -51.15
N ARG A 476 -18.97 4.02 -50.09
CA ARG A 476 -20.39 4.34 -50.11
C ARG A 476 -20.64 5.82 -50.47
N LYS A 477 -19.88 6.74 -49.88
CA LYS A 477 -19.98 8.18 -50.19
C LYS A 477 -19.61 8.46 -51.64
N SER A 478 -18.53 7.86 -52.15
CA SER A 478 -18.11 8.02 -53.54
C SER A 478 -19.17 7.50 -54.52
N LEU A 479 -19.79 6.35 -54.24
CA LEU A 479 -20.88 5.78 -55.05
C LEU A 479 -22.12 6.67 -55.03
N SER A 480 -22.49 7.20 -53.85
CA SER A 480 -23.66 8.10 -53.72
C SER A 480 -23.45 9.47 -54.38
N SER A 481 -22.21 9.96 -54.45
CA SER A 481 -21.90 11.21 -55.12
C SER A 481 -21.79 11.05 -56.64
N SER A 482 -21.51 9.85 -57.14
CA SER A 482 -21.46 9.54 -58.60
C SER A 482 -22.83 9.34 -59.24
N LEU A 483 -23.89 9.23 -58.40
CA LEU A 483 -25.28 9.10 -58.85
C LEU A 483 -26.06 10.44 -58.89
N LYS A 484 -25.40 11.53 -58.59
CA LYS A 484 -25.87 12.92 -58.74
C LYS A 484 -25.19 13.58 -59.93
#